data_352bc692245a52680750e4fa1be4e5f3
#
_entry.id   352bc692245a52680750e4fa1be4e5f3
#
_cell.length_a   1.000
_cell.length_b   1.000
_cell.length_c   1.000
_cell.angle_alpha   90.00
_cell.angle_beta   90.00
_cell.angle_gamma   90.00
#
_symmetry.space_group_name_H-M   'P 1'
#
loop_
_entity.id
_entity.type
_entity.pdbx_description
1 polymer ?
#
loop_
_entity_poly.entity_id
_entity_poly.type
_entity_poly.pdbx_seq_one_letter_code
_entity_poly.pdbx_strand_id
1 'polypeptide(L)'
;EFPFFPQQMQLGALPSDSLIYEMGLAVAEQCKMVNIHINYAPVVDINVNPKNPVIHARSFGENRDKVTAYGRAYMKGMQDGGIIACSKHFPGHGDTEVDSHKALPVLPFSRERLDSLELYPFRDQIKHGVEMVMMGHLHIPALDSTVSSISYPIVTELLKNELGFKGMIVTDALTMKGVSENMESADIALAAY
;
A
#
# COMPACT_ATOMS: atom_id res chain seq x y z
N GLU A 1 11.52 3.92 -26.86
CA GLU A 1 10.18 3.72 -26.24
C GLU A 1 10.32 2.81 -25.05
N PHE A 2 9.61 3.12 -23.95
CA PHE A 2 9.54 2.24 -22.80
C PHE A 2 8.39 1.25 -22.99
N PRO A 3 8.54 -0.04 -22.65
CA PRO A 3 7.43 -0.97 -22.67
C PRO A 3 6.40 -0.56 -21.59
N PHE A 4 5.12 -0.65 -21.96
CA PHE A 4 4.02 -0.51 -21.01
C PHE A 4 3.68 -1.88 -20.44
N PHE A 5 3.56 -1.94 -19.12
CA PHE A 5 3.11 -3.14 -18.42
C PHE A 5 1.60 -3.12 -18.19
N PRO A 6 0.94 -4.29 -18.21
CA PRO A 6 -0.47 -4.38 -17.85
C PRO A 6 -0.73 -3.94 -16.43
N GLN A 7 -2.00 -3.63 -16.12
CA GLN A 7 -2.42 -3.34 -14.75
C GLN A 7 -2.24 -4.56 -13.83
N GLN A 8 -2.01 -4.34 -12.54
CA GLN A 8 -1.76 -5.43 -11.60
C GLN A 8 -2.87 -6.50 -11.58
N MET A 9 -4.14 -6.13 -11.78
CA MET A 9 -5.25 -7.09 -11.86
C MET A 9 -5.08 -8.08 -13.04
N GLN A 10 -4.63 -7.59 -14.19
CA GLN A 10 -4.34 -8.45 -15.34
C GLN A 10 -3.14 -9.36 -15.08
N LEU A 11 -2.10 -8.81 -14.46
CA LEU A 11 -0.92 -9.55 -14.01
C LEU A 11 -1.26 -10.59 -12.96
N GLY A 12 -2.26 -10.31 -12.10
CA GLY A 12 -2.83 -11.25 -11.15
C GLY A 12 -3.41 -12.51 -11.78
N ALA A 13 -3.73 -12.52 -13.07
CA ALA A 13 -4.17 -13.71 -13.79
C ALA A 13 -3.03 -14.67 -14.22
N LEU A 14 -1.78 -14.23 -14.14
CA LEU A 14 -0.63 -15.06 -14.48
C LEU A 14 -0.52 -16.31 -13.57
N PRO A 15 0.03 -17.41 -14.08
CA PRO A 15 0.18 -18.64 -13.30
C PRO A 15 1.35 -18.62 -12.30
N SER A 16 2.31 -17.68 -12.48
CA SER A 16 3.54 -17.61 -11.67
C SER A 16 3.90 -16.15 -11.37
N ASP A 17 4.48 -15.93 -10.19
CA ASP A 17 5.04 -14.65 -9.75
C ASP A 17 6.42 -14.34 -10.33
N SER A 18 7.08 -15.30 -10.98
CA SER A 18 8.39 -15.09 -11.62
C SER A 18 8.38 -13.95 -12.63
N LEU A 19 7.34 -13.89 -13.48
CA LEU A 19 7.18 -12.81 -14.47
C LEU A 19 6.93 -11.45 -13.78
N ILE A 20 6.36 -11.44 -12.60
CA ILE A 20 6.16 -10.22 -11.80
C ILE A 20 7.49 -9.71 -11.25
N TYR A 21 8.37 -10.61 -10.85
CA TYR A 21 9.73 -10.27 -10.45
C TYR A 21 10.54 -9.67 -11.62
N GLU A 22 10.50 -10.31 -12.80
CA GLU A 22 11.17 -9.81 -14.01
C GLU A 22 10.61 -8.44 -14.43
N MET A 23 9.30 -8.23 -14.32
CA MET A 23 8.69 -6.93 -14.53
C MET A 23 9.23 -5.90 -13.52
N GLY A 24 9.39 -6.28 -12.26
CA GLY A 24 9.97 -5.40 -11.23
C GLY A 24 11.38 -4.94 -11.58
N LEU A 25 12.23 -5.84 -12.06
CA LEU A 25 13.57 -5.51 -12.59
C LEU A 25 13.51 -4.54 -13.76
N ALA A 26 12.63 -4.81 -14.75
CA ALA A 26 12.48 -3.95 -15.92
C ALA A 26 11.94 -2.55 -15.55
N VAL A 27 11.01 -2.46 -14.59
CA VAL A 27 10.53 -1.17 -14.05
C VAL A 27 11.67 -0.42 -13.35
N ALA A 28 12.51 -1.12 -12.60
CA ALA A 28 13.66 -0.48 -11.96
C ALA A 28 14.66 0.10 -12.99
N GLU A 29 14.92 -0.61 -14.08
CA GLU A 29 15.73 -0.09 -15.18
C GLU A 29 15.13 1.17 -15.81
N GLN A 30 13.81 1.17 -16.08
CA GLN A 30 13.11 2.35 -16.60
C GLN A 30 13.22 3.54 -15.64
N CYS A 31 13.03 3.32 -14.33
CA CYS A 31 13.17 4.35 -13.31
C CYS A 31 14.57 4.97 -13.32
N LYS A 32 15.62 4.13 -13.37
CA LYS A 32 17.02 4.61 -13.42
C LYS A 32 17.32 5.43 -14.67
N MET A 33 16.78 5.05 -15.84
CA MET A 33 16.97 5.79 -17.08
C MET A 33 16.46 7.24 -17.02
N VAL A 34 15.46 7.52 -16.17
CA VAL A 34 14.90 8.86 -15.96
C VAL A 34 15.26 9.44 -14.59
N ASN A 35 16.24 8.87 -13.91
CA ASN A 35 16.75 9.30 -12.62
C ASN A 35 15.69 9.32 -11.49
N ILE A 36 14.77 8.34 -11.51
CA ILE A 36 13.80 8.09 -10.43
C ILE A 36 14.39 7.06 -9.48
N HIS A 37 14.39 7.35 -8.18
CA HIS A 37 14.98 6.51 -7.14
C HIS A 37 13.95 5.76 -6.29
N ILE A 38 12.71 6.23 -6.28
CA ILE A 38 11.60 5.67 -5.50
C ILE A 38 10.42 5.43 -6.42
N ASN A 39 9.84 4.23 -6.38
CA ASN A 39 8.59 3.93 -7.05
C ASN A 39 7.51 3.59 -6.02
N TYR A 40 6.40 4.33 -6.01
CA TYR A 40 5.26 4.08 -5.13
C TYR A 40 4.43 2.87 -5.59
N ALA A 41 5.08 1.71 -5.63
CA ALA A 41 4.57 0.38 -5.95
C ALA A 41 5.31 -0.67 -5.10
N PRO A 42 4.71 -1.85 -4.86
CA PRO A 42 3.42 -2.37 -5.35
C PRO A 42 2.20 -1.89 -4.56
N VAL A 43 1.02 -2.00 -5.18
CA VAL A 43 -0.26 -2.02 -4.45
C VAL A 43 -0.46 -3.44 -3.92
N VAL A 44 -0.54 -3.58 -2.61
CA VAL A 44 -0.74 -4.87 -1.92
C VAL A 44 -2.11 -4.94 -1.22
N ASP A 45 -2.99 -4.00 -1.51
CA ASP A 45 -4.38 -4.04 -1.08
C ASP A 45 -5.11 -5.23 -1.73
N ILE A 46 -5.84 -6.01 -0.94
CA ILE A 46 -6.59 -7.17 -1.41
C ILE A 46 -7.98 -6.69 -1.82
N ASN A 47 -8.30 -6.72 -3.11
CA ASN A 47 -9.52 -6.14 -3.67
C ASN A 47 -10.72 -7.09 -3.49
N VAL A 48 -11.15 -7.34 -2.25
CA VAL A 48 -12.30 -8.21 -1.95
C VAL A 48 -13.64 -7.54 -2.18
N ASN A 49 -13.69 -6.21 -2.26
CA ASN A 49 -14.90 -5.47 -2.54
C ASN A 49 -14.97 -5.06 -4.01
N PRO A 50 -15.88 -5.65 -4.81
CA PRO A 50 -16.01 -5.31 -6.23
C PRO A 50 -16.48 -3.88 -6.48
N LYS A 51 -17.03 -3.20 -5.46
CA LYS A 51 -17.45 -1.80 -5.54
C LYS A 51 -16.34 -0.81 -5.19
N ASN A 52 -15.16 -1.28 -4.85
CA ASN A 52 -14.05 -0.41 -4.49
C ASN A 52 -13.68 0.49 -5.68
N PRO A 53 -13.83 1.84 -5.56
CA PRO A 53 -13.61 2.73 -6.69
C PRO A 53 -12.14 3.12 -6.92
N VAL A 54 -11.26 2.81 -5.96
CA VAL A 54 -9.87 3.29 -5.93
C VAL A 54 -8.86 2.19 -6.23
N ILE A 55 -8.99 1.05 -5.59
CA ILE A 55 -8.03 -0.05 -5.71
C ILE A 55 -8.29 -0.83 -6.99
N HIS A 56 -9.44 -1.46 -7.13
CA HIS A 56 -9.89 -2.11 -8.36
C HIS A 56 -8.74 -2.75 -9.18
N ALA A 57 -8.52 -2.31 -10.41
CA ALA A 57 -7.51 -2.84 -11.32
C ALA A 57 -6.03 -2.61 -10.88
N ARG A 58 -5.82 -1.79 -9.84
CA ARG A 58 -4.50 -1.55 -9.26
C ARG A 58 -4.02 -2.69 -8.36
N SER A 59 -4.93 -3.54 -7.84
CA SER A 59 -4.60 -4.73 -7.05
C SER A 59 -4.26 -5.93 -7.94
N PHE A 60 -3.50 -6.89 -7.43
CA PHE A 60 -3.31 -8.22 -8.05
C PHE A 60 -4.54 -9.14 -7.95
N GLY A 61 -5.63 -8.70 -7.28
CA GLY A 61 -6.89 -9.40 -7.20
C GLY A 61 -7.47 -9.50 -5.79
N GLU A 62 -8.35 -10.48 -5.62
CA GLU A 62 -9.10 -10.72 -4.37
C GLU A 62 -8.51 -11.85 -3.50
N ASN A 63 -7.60 -12.65 -4.07
CA ASN A 63 -6.98 -13.75 -3.34
C ASN A 63 -5.79 -13.23 -2.52
N ARG A 64 -5.91 -13.30 -1.20
CA ARG A 64 -4.92 -12.82 -0.23
C ARG A 64 -3.51 -13.35 -0.50
N ASP A 65 -3.39 -14.66 -0.67
CA ASP A 65 -2.08 -15.30 -0.77
C ASP A 65 -1.41 -14.95 -2.11
N LYS A 66 -2.21 -14.82 -3.17
CA LYS A 66 -1.73 -14.38 -4.48
C LYS A 66 -1.29 -12.91 -4.49
N VAL A 67 -2.11 -12.01 -3.93
CA VAL A 67 -1.74 -10.58 -3.78
C VAL A 67 -0.44 -10.45 -3.00
N THR A 68 -0.29 -11.22 -1.94
CA THR A 68 0.91 -11.24 -1.10
C THR A 68 2.14 -11.71 -1.89
N ALA A 69 2.06 -12.85 -2.57
CA ALA A 69 3.19 -13.41 -3.33
C ALA A 69 3.60 -12.50 -4.49
N TYR A 70 2.63 -11.98 -5.25
CA TYR A 70 2.89 -11.13 -6.41
C TYR A 70 3.39 -9.74 -6.00
N GLY A 71 2.83 -9.18 -4.92
CA GLY A 71 3.34 -7.94 -4.31
C GLY A 71 4.80 -8.09 -3.89
N ARG A 72 5.15 -9.22 -3.23
CA ARG A 72 6.53 -9.52 -2.84
C ARG A 72 7.44 -9.64 -4.05
N ALA A 73 7.03 -10.38 -5.10
CA ALA A 73 7.83 -10.52 -6.30
C ALA A 73 8.11 -9.17 -6.98
N TYR A 74 7.09 -8.30 -7.08
CA TYR A 74 7.25 -6.97 -7.65
C TYR A 74 8.20 -6.10 -6.82
N MET A 75 7.98 -6.04 -5.50
CA MET A 75 8.87 -5.34 -4.56
C MET A 75 10.31 -5.81 -4.71
N LYS A 76 10.54 -7.13 -4.66
CA LYS A 76 11.87 -7.71 -4.77
C LYS A 76 12.55 -7.37 -6.10
N GLY A 77 11.84 -7.50 -7.22
CA GLY A 77 12.39 -7.12 -8.52
C GLY A 77 12.83 -5.66 -8.58
N MET A 78 12.03 -4.73 -8.05
CA MET A 78 12.39 -3.30 -7.99
C MET A 78 13.61 -3.05 -7.09
N GLN A 79 13.63 -3.63 -5.89
CA GLN A 79 14.72 -3.41 -4.94
C GLN A 79 16.03 -4.08 -5.40
N ASP A 80 15.98 -5.29 -5.94
CA ASP A 80 17.14 -5.95 -6.55
C ASP A 80 17.65 -5.16 -7.78
N GLY A 81 16.75 -4.44 -8.48
CA GLY A 81 17.08 -3.48 -9.52
C GLY A 81 17.60 -2.13 -9.02
N GLY A 82 17.68 -1.89 -7.71
CA GLY A 82 18.23 -0.68 -7.07
C GLY A 82 17.26 0.50 -6.98
N ILE A 83 15.94 0.23 -6.96
CA ILE A 83 14.88 1.24 -6.77
C ILE A 83 14.14 0.95 -5.47
N ILE A 84 13.96 1.97 -4.64
CA ILE A 84 13.17 1.85 -3.42
C ILE A 84 11.70 1.55 -3.79
N ALA A 85 11.22 0.38 -3.35
CA ALA A 85 9.83 -0.03 -3.50
C ALA A 85 8.99 0.45 -2.32
N CYS A 86 7.71 0.79 -2.58
CA CYS A 86 6.78 1.29 -1.57
C CYS A 86 5.48 0.49 -1.56
N SER A 87 5.31 -0.36 -0.55
CA SER A 87 4.06 -1.11 -0.38
C SER A 87 2.93 -0.22 0.12
N LYS A 88 1.76 -0.33 -0.50
CA LYS A 88 0.62 0.57 -0.22
C LYS A 88 -0.74 -0.10 -0.39
N HIS A 89 -1.76 0.41 0.28
CA HIS A 89 -1.88 1.56 1.20
C HIS A 89 -2.14 1.04 2.62
N PHE A 90 -1.16 1.17 3.50
CA PHE A 90 -1.27 0.65 4.87
C PHE A 90 -2.38 1.36 5.67
N PRO A 91 -3.18 0.67 6.46
CA PRO A 91 -3.14 -0.76 6.79
C PRO A 91 -3.99 -1.68 5.88
N GLY A 92 -4.47 -1.20 4.74
CA GLY A 92 -5.20 -1.95 3.72
C GLY A 92 -6.46 -1.22 3.24
N HIS A 93 -6.54 -0.92 1.96
CA HIS A 93 -7.60 -0.11 1.33
C HIS A 93 -8.53 -0.95 0.43
N GLY A 94 -8.34 -2.28 0.41
CA GLY A 94 -8.99 -3.15 -0.60
C GLY A 94 -10.48 -3.39 -0.40
N ASP A 95 -11.01 -3.18 0.82
CA ASP A 95 -12.42 -3.40 1.17
C ASP A 95 -13.14 -2.10 1.57
N THR A 96 -12.98 -1.05 0.75
CA THR A 96 -13.68 0.22 0.94
C THR A 96 -14.64 0.50 -0.22
N GLU A 97 -15.75 1.18 0.04
CA GLU A 97 -16.71 1.64 -0.96
C GLU A 97 -16.59 3.14 -1.26
N VAL A 98 -15.77 3.85 -0.51
CA VAL A 98 -15.59 5.29 -0.59
C VAL A 98 -14.22 5.62 -1.16
N ASP A 99 -14.18 6.55 -2.09
CA ASP A 99 -12.95 7.10 -2.65
C ASP A 99 -12.31 8.07 -1.64
N SER A 100 -11.11 7.75 -1.17
CA SER A 100 -10.36 8.58 -0.21
C SER A 100 -9.99 9.98 -0.74
N HIS A 101 -10.06 10.19 -2.06
CA HIS A 101 -9.95 11.53 -2.65
C HIS A 101 -11.20 12.38 -2.42
N LYS A 102 -12.35 11.77 -2.11
CA LYS A 102 -13.65 12.44 -1.97
C LYS A 102 -14.15 12.53 -0.54
N ALA A 103 -13.86 11.52 0.26
CA ALA A 103 -14.25 11.45 1.67
C ALA A 103 -13.35 10.44 2.41
N LEU A 104 -13.44 10.39 3.75
CA LEU A 104 -12.71 9.44 4.57
C LEU A 104 -13.38 8.06 4.53
N PRO A 105 -12.73 7.02 3.95
CA PRO A 105 -13.26 5.67 3.98
C PRO A 105 -13.19 5.09 5.40
N VAL A 106 -14.22 4.31 5.75
CA VAL A 106 -14.28 3.62 7.05
C VAL A 106 -14.14 2.12 6.83
N LEU A 107 -13.29 1.47 7.62
CA LEU A 107 -13.15 0.02 7.71
C LEU A 107 -13.68 -0.46 9.07
N PRO A 108 -14.95 -0.85 9.18
CA PRO A 108 -15.60 -1.19 10.45
C PRO A 108 -15.33 -2.66 10.85
N PHE A 109 -14.11 -3.13 10.62
CA PHE A 109 -13.73 -4.52 10.86
C PHE A 109 -13.05 -4.69 12.21
N SER A 110 -13.20 -5.91 12.78
CA SER A 110 -12.47 -6.28 14.00
C SER A 110 -10.96 -6.41 13.77
N ARG A 111 -10.19 -6.37 14.83
CA ARG A 111 -8.74 -6.55 14.77
C ARG A 111 -8.37 -7.91 14.14
N GLU A 112 -9.08 -8.98 14.48
CA GLU A 112 -8.83 -10.32 13.95
C GLU A 112 -9.06 -10.37 12.44
N ARG A 113 -10.09 -9.68 11.92
CA ARG A 113 -10.32 -9.57 10.49
C ARG A 113 -9.19 -8.80 9.81
N LEU A 114 -8.77 -7.67 10.34
CA LEU A 114 -7.65 -6.89 9.81
C LEU A 114 -6.35 -7.71 9.78
N ASP A 115 -6.06 -8.45 10.84
CA ASP A 115 -4.89 -9.33 10.92
C ASP A 115 -4.91 -10.45 9.90
N SER A 116 -6.09 -11.02 9.65
CA SER A 116 -6.25 -12.17 8.74
C SER A 116 -6.26 -11.79 7.26
N LEU A 117 -6.59 -10.55 6.93
CA LEU A 117 -6.72 -10.12 5.54
C LEU A 117 -5.89 -8.86 5.25
N GLU A 118 -6.30 -7.70 5.74
CA GLU A 118 -5.75 -6.41 5.33
C GLU A 118 -4.26 -6.27 5.66
N LEU A 119 -3.85 -6.65 6.87
CA LEU A 119 -2.46 -6.57 7.33
C LEU A 119 -1.57 -7.72 6.83
N TYR A 120 -2.15 -8.78 6.34
CA TYR A 120 -1.41 -9.99 5.96
C TYR A 120 -0.34 -9.72 4.87
N PRO A 121 -0.64 -9.03 3.75
CA PRO A 121 0.39 -8.71 2.76
C PRO A 121 1.49 -7.81 3.33
N PHE A 122 1.14 -6.84 4.17
CA PHE A 122 2.14 -5.93 4.77
C PHE A 122 3.09 -6.65 5.70
N ARG A 123 2.61 -7.62 6.52
CA ARG A 123 3.47 -8.48 7.34
C ARG A 123 4.48 -9.22 6.48
N ASP A 124 4.06 -9.76 5.35
CA ASP A 124 4.93 -10.45 4.41
C ASP A 124 5.95 -9.50 3.77
N GLN A 125 5.53 -8.33 3.31
CA GLN A 125 6.42 -7.31 2.73
C GLN A 125 7.51 -6.88 3.73
N ILE A 126 7.12 -6.60 4.98
CA ILE A 126 8.04 -6.21 6.06
C ILE A 126 9.04 -7.33 6.34
N LYS A 127 8.56 -8.57 6.46
CA LYS A 127 9.42 -9.75 6.66
C LYS A 127 10.44 -9.93 5.54
N HIS A 128 10.10 -9.53 4.31
CA HIS A 128 10.98 -9.65 3.14
C HIS A 128 11.73 -8.36 2.80
N GLY A 129 11.73 -7.38 3.70
CA GLY A 129 12.60 -6.22 3.64
C GLY A 129 12.12 -5.10 2.72
N VAL A 130 10.82 -4.85 2.67
CA VAL A 130 10.32 -3.65 1.98
C VAL A 130 10.94 -2.39 2.60
N GLU A 131 11.42 -1.49 1.75
CA GLU A 131 12.15 -0.29 2.19
C GLU A 131 11.24 0.88 2.53
N MET A 132 10.03 0.94 1.94
CA MET A 132 9.07 2.02 2.19
C MET A 132 7.65 1.47 2.31
N VAL A 133 6.85 2.10 3.17
CA VAL A 133 5.40 1.85 3.31
C VAL A 133 4.66 3.18 3.20
N MET A 134 3.61 3.20 2.38
CA MET A 134 2.71 4.35 2.27
C MET A 134 1.45 4.14 3.10
N MET A 135 1.18 5.11 3.97
CA MET A 135 -0.04 5.16 4.77
C MET A 135 -1.22 5.66 3.92
N GLY A 136 -2.30 4.91 3.89
CA GLY A 136 -3.57 5.39 3.36
C GLY A 136 -4.31 6.29 4.35
N HIS A 137 -5.29 7.06 3.88
CA HIS A 137 -6.19 7.85 4.73
C HIS A 137 -7.47 7.07 4.99
N LEU A 138 -7.51 6.33 6.10
CA LEU A 138 -8.59 5.43 6.49
C LEU A 138 -9.03 5.68 7.94
N HIS A 139 -10.31 5.53 8.21
CA HIS A 139 -10.81 5.46 9.58
C HIS A 139 -11.08 4.00 9.96
N ILE A 140 -10.41 3.52 11.01
CA ILE A 140 -10.43 2.12 11.43
C ILE A 140 -10.74 2.06 12.93
N PRO A 141 -12.02 2.07 13.32
CA PRO A 141 -12.43 2.20 14.72
C PRO A 141 -11.84 1.14 15.67
N ALA A 142 -11.51 -0.05 15.14
CA ALA A 142 -10.88 -1.12 15.91
C ALA A 142 -9.41 -0.85 16.26
N LEU A 143 -8.77 0.13 15.62
CA LEU A 143 -7.37 0.49 15.84
C LEU A 143 -7.24 1.88 16.48
N ASP A 144 -7.96 2.87 15.96
CA ASP A 144 -7.96 4.23 16.49
C ASP A 144 -9.16 5.03 15.94
N SER A 145 -9.54 6.07 16.66
CA SER A 145 -10.55 7.05 16.21
C SER A 145 -9.98 8.07 15.22
N THR A 146 -8.67 8.20 15.14
CA THR A 146 -7.95 9.13 14.27
C THR A 146 -7.72 8.51 12.88
N VAL A 147 -7.54 9.35 11.85
CA VAL A 147 -7.18 8.91 10.49
C VAL A 147 -5.85 8.17 10.52
N SER A 148 -5.78 7.01 9.88
CA SER A 148 -4.65 6.08 9.95
C SER A 148 -3.28 6.69 9.65
N SER A 149 -3.22 7.64 8.71
CA SER A 149 -1.97 8.29 8.29
C SER A 149 -1.36 9.27 9.31
N ILE A 150 -2.16 9.69 10.31
CA ILE A 150 -1.74 10.61 11.38
C ILE A 150 -2.00 10.00 12.78
N SER A 151 -2.27 8.70 12.84
CA SER A 151 -2.58 7.96 14.06
C SER A 151 -1.32 7.37 14.68
N TYR A 152 -0.94 7.82 15.87
CA TYR A 152 0.17 7.22 16.62
C TYR A 152 -0.03 5.71 16.89
N PRO A 153 -1.21 5.22 17.33
CA PRO A 153 -1.45 3.78 17.47
C PRO A 153 -1.24 2.98 16.18
N ILE A 154 -1.59 3.52 15.01
CA ILE A 154 -1.46 2.80 13.75
C ILE A 154 -0.04 2.91 13.19
N VAL A 155 0.56 4.11 13.18
CA VAL A 155 1.90 4.33 12.61
C VAL A 155 2.98 3.79 13.53
N THR A 156 2.91 4.10 14.82
CA THR A 156 3.99 3.76 15.75
C THR A 156 3.75 2.40 16.41
N GLU A 157 2.61 2.19 17.07
CA GLU A 157 2.41 0.96 17.81
C GLU A 157 2.20 -0.25 16.88
N LEU A 158 1.35 -0.12 15.85
CA LEU A 158 1.08 -1.24 14.96
C LEU A 158 2.22 -1.41 13.94
N LEU A 159 2.52 -0.40 13.09
CA LEU A 159 3.45 -0.58 11.98
C LEU A 159 4.91 -0.71 12.45
N LYS A 160 5.39 0.22 13.31
CA LYS A 160 6.79 0.20 13.76
C LYS A 160 7.06 -0.86 14.83
N ASN A 161 6.25 -0.89 15.91
CA ASN A 161 6.55 -1.72 17.07
C ASN A 161 6.06 -3.16 16.88
N GLU A 162 4.78 -3.36 16.55
CA GLU A 162 4.21 -4.72 16.47
C GLU A 162 4.66 -5.44 15.19
N LEU A 163 4.56 -4.78 14.01
CA LEU A 163 4.98 -5.38 12.75
C LEU A 163 6.49 -5.29 12.51
N GLY A 164 7.21 -4.49 13.31
CA GLY A 164 8.66 -4.38 13.28
C GLY A 164 9.20 -3.63 12.06
N PHE A 165 8.41 -2.77 11.42
CA PHE A 165 8.85 -2.00 10.26
C PHE A 165 9.88 -0.93 10.66
N LYS A 166 11.02 -0.90 9.95
CA LYS A 166 12.14 0.01 10.23
C LYS A 166 12.51 0.89 9.04
N GLY A 167 11.79 0.77 7.93
CA GLY A 167 12.02 1.55 6.71
C GLY A 167 11.37 2.93 6.74
N MET A 168 11.31 3.55 5.58
CA MET A 168 10.67 4.86 5.41
C MET A 168 9.15 4.75 5.45
N ILE A 169 8.50 5.66 6.15
CA ILE A 169 7.06 5.82 6.16
C ILE A 169 6.71 7.11 5.43
N VAL A 170 5.78 7.02 4.49
CA VAL A 170 5.24 8.18 3.77
C VAL A 170 3.72 8.15 3.87
N THR A 171 3.08 9.30 3.90
CA THR A 171 1.62 9.38 3.77
C THR A 171 1.22 9.40 2.30
N ASP A 172 0.01 8.98 1.99
CA ASP A 172 -0.63 9.40 0.73
C ASP A 172 -0.83 10.93 0.74
N ALA A 173 -1.26 11.52 -0.36
CA ALA A 173 -1.28 12.97 -0.53
C ALA A 173 -2.13 13.66 0.55
N LEU A 174 -1.52 14.50 1.39
CA LEU A 174 -2.18 15.21 2.50
C LEU A 174 -3.26 16.21 2.05
N THR A 175 -3.33 16.49 0.74
CA THR A 175 -4.38 17.29 0.12
C THR A 175 -5.66 16.52 -0.16
N MET A 176 -5.67 15.20 0.04
CA MET A 176 -6.86 14.36 -0.15
C MET A 176 -7.92 14.68 0.91
N LYS A 177 -9.18 14.73 0.51
CA LYS A 177 -10.31 15.06 1.41
C LYS A 177 -10.44 14.12 2.60
N GLY A 178 -10.04 12.86 2.44
CA GLY A 178 -10.04 11.88 3.53
C GLY A 178 -9.24 12.32 4.78
N VAL A 179 -8.32 13.28 4.65
CA VAL A 179 -7.57 13.82 5.78
C VAL A 179 -7.73 15.35 5.90
N SER A 180 -7.89 16.09 4.78
CA SER A 180 -7.88 17.55 4.77
C SER A 180 -9.23 18.20 5.09
N GLU A 181 -10.32 17.44 5.16
CA GLU A 181 -11.67 18.00 5.34
C GLU A 181 -11.88 18.66 6.71
N ASN A 182 -11.16 18.21 7.74
CA ASN A 182 -11.34 18.67 9.12
C ASN A 182 -10.07 19.25 9.77
N MET A 183 -8.99 19.44 9.01
CA MET A 183 -7.71 19.94 9.54
C MET A 183 -7.02 20.85 8.51
N GLU A 184 -6.36 21.89 9.00
CA GLU A 184 -5.51 22.75 8.18
C GLU A 184 -4.24 22.00 7.73
N SER A 185 -3.74 22.30 6.53
CA SER A 185 -2.61 21.59 5.93
C SER A 185 -1.35 21.58 6.79
N ALA A 186 -1.09 22.65 7.54
CA ALA A 186 0.06 22.72 8.46
C ALA A 186 -0.09 21.77 9.65
N ASP A 187 -1.31 21.68 10.21
CA ASP A 187 -1.61 20.80 11.35
C ASP A 187 -1.56 19.32 10.93
N ILE A 188 -2.05 19.00 9.72
CA ILE A 188 -1.94 17.65 9.15
C ILE A 188 -0.47 17.25 8.99
N ALA A 189 0.35 18.13 8.42
CA ALA A 189 1.78 17.86 8.22
C ALA A 189 2.50 17.64 9.55
N LEU A 190 2.18 18.45 10.58
CA LEU A 190 2.73 18.31 11.91
C LEU A 190 2.28 17.00 12.58
N ALA A 191 1.01 16.63 12.41
CA ALA A 191 0.47 15.38 12.99
C ALA A 191 1.00 14.11 12.28
N ALA A 192 1.41 14.23 11.02
CA ALA A 192 1.99 13.12 10.25
C ALA A 192 3.50 12.92 10.51
N TYR A 193 4.19 13.92 11.11
CA TYR A 193 5.60 13.87 11.46
C TYR A 193 5.83 13.19 12.80
#